data_f8d6d394fc246fb51f3c10bb5248be7f
#
_entry.id   f8d6d394fc246fb51f3c10bb5248be7f
#
_cell.length_a   1.000
_cell.length_b   1.000
_cell.length_c   1.000
_cell.angle_alpha   90.00
_cell.angle_beta   90.00
_cell.angle_gamma   90.00
#
_symmetry.space_group_name_H-M   'P 1'
#
loop_
_entity.id
_entity.type
_entity.pdbx_description
1 polymer ?
#
loop_
_entity_poly.entity_id
_entity_poly.type
_entity_poly.pdbx_seq_one_letter_code
_entity_poly.pdbx_strand_id
1 'polypeptide(L)'
;MIRVAEMNDLEQLCTLYKELHEHHVKLSPEHFCIPDDDLYRRNMTDILNSDEWITLVHQGKKGLDGYVVFKAFNTTQPDETPRRICHIHQFTVAENARRQGIGKELMDKVCDAARSIQCDCVRLIVNSNNTDAVTFDRAMGFVKDKLLMEKKL
;
A
#
# COMPACT_ATOMS: atom_id res chain seq x y z
N MET A 1 -0.11 9.58 15.07
CA MET A 1 -0.82 8.45 15.71
C MET A 1 -1.43 7.55 14.62
N ILE A 2 -1.23 6.26 14.73
CA ILE A 2 -1.79 5.29 13.78
C ILE A 2 -3.05 4.65 14.34
N ARG A 3 -4.09 4.58 13.52
CA ARG A 3 -5.39 3.97 13.82
C ARG A 3 -5.99 3.30 12.60
N VAL A 4 -7.02 2.49 12.80
CA VAL A 4 -7.83 1.97 11.70
C VAL A 4 -8.62 3.13 11.06
N ALA A 5 -8.72 3.10 9.73
CA ALA A 5 -9.51 4.07 8.99
C ALA A 5 -11.01 3.86 9.20
N GLU A 6 -11.76 4.96 9.13
CA GLU A 6 -13.22 4.99 9.20
C GLU A 6 -13.81 5.64 7.96
N MET A 7 -15.11 5.47 7.70
CA MET A 7 -15.78 6.10 6.55
C MET A 7 -15.65 7.63 6.54
N ASN A 8 -15.49 8.25 7.70
CA ASN A 8 -15.24 9.70 7.79
C ASN A 8 -13.89 10.13 7.22
N ASP A 9 -12.96 9.18 7.01
CA ASP A 9 -11.65 9.44 6.40
C ASP A 9 -11.68 9.42 4.87
N LEU A 10 -12.81 9.00 4.26
CA LEU A 10 -12.93 8.72 2.82
C LEU A 10 -12.39 9.86 1.94
N GLU A 11 -12.75 11.09 2.21
CA GLU A 11 -12.33 12.24 1.40
C GLU A 11 -10.82 12.45 1.43
N GLN A 12 -10.22 12.35 2.61
CA GLN A 12 -8.77 12.49 2.77
C GLN A 12 -8.03 11.30 2.16
N LEU A 13 -8.56 10.09 2.29
CA LEU A 13 -8.01 8.89 1.66
C LEU A 13 -8.08 8.98 0.14
N CYS A 14 -9.17 9.47 -0.45
CA CYS A 14 -9.27 9.71 -1.89
C CYS A 14 -8.22 10.71 -2.36
N THR A 15 -7.97 11.77 -1.60
CA THR A 15 -6.93 12.77 -1.91
C THR A 15 -5.53 12.13 -1.92
N LEU A 16 -5.20 11.35 -0.89
CA LEU A 16 -3.92 10.64 -0.80
C LEU A 16 -3.78 9.56 -1.88
N TYR A 17 -4.87 8.86 -2.20
CA TYR A 17 -4.87 7.87 -3.28
C TYR A 17 -4.61 8.52 -4.64
N LYS A 18 -5.24 9.65 -4.91
CA LYS A 18 -5.00 10.43 -6.12
C LYS A 18 -3.53 10.86 -6.22
N GLU A 19 -2.97 11.42 -5.15
CA GLU A 19 -1.55 11.81 -5.08
C GLU A 19 -0.62 10.61 -5.38
N LEU A 20 -0.88 9.45 -4.77
CA LEU A 20 -0.14 8.22 -5.01
C LEU A 20 -0.22 7.79 -6.49
N HIS A 21 -1.43 7.80 -7.06
CA HIS A 21 -1.64 7.37 -8.45
C HIS A 21 -1.00 8.33 -9.46
N GLU A 22 -1.13 9.63 -9.25
CA GLU A 22 -0.47 10.65 -10.08
C GLU A 22 1.06 10.48 -10.08
N HIS A 23 1.63 10.10 -8.94
CA HIS A 23 3.06 9.75 -8.85
C HIS A 23 3.41 8.53 -9.71
N HIS A 24 2.58 7.48 -9.69
CA HIS A 24 2.76 6.30 -10.55
C HIS A 24 2.66 6.65 -12.04
N VAL A 25 1.70 7.47 -12.45
CA VAL A 25 1.55 7.94 -13.83
C VAL A 25 2.78 8.73 -14.28
N LYS A 26 3.31 9.59 -13.42
CA LYS A 26 4.51 10.38 -13.71
C LYS A 26 5.76 9.51 -13.91
N LEU A 27 5.91 8.45 -13.11
CA LEU A 27 7.06 7.53 -13.19
C LEU A 27 6.96 6.51 -14.32
N SER A 28 5.76 6.06 -14.64
CA SER A 28 5.52 4.98 -15.61
C SER A 28 4.27 5.24 -16.44
N PRO A 29 4.30 6.28 -17.32
CA PRO A 29 3.14 6.64 -18.14
C PRO A 29 2.75 5.58 -19.16
N GLU A 30 3.64 4.66 -19.47
CA GLU A 30 3.37 3.50 -20.32
C GLU A 30 2.51 2.43 -19.63
N HIS A 31 2.44 2.41 -18.29
CA HIS A 31 1.68 1.44 -17.52
C HIS A 31 0.46 2.04 -16.82
N PHE A 32 0.49 3.34 -16.53
CA PHE A 32 -0.55 4.02 -15.77
C PHE A 32 -1.08 5.23 -16.51
N CYS A 33 -2.38 5.48 -16.38
CA CYS A 33 -3.04 6.68 -16.89
C CYS A 33 -3.91 7.31 -15.80
N ILE A 34 -4.26 8.58 -15.99
CA ILE A 34 -5.19 9.26 -15.09
C ILE A 34 -6.60 8.69 -15.33
N PRO A 35 -7.24 8.10 -14.32
CA PRO A 35 -8.61 7.59 -14.43
C PRO A 35 -9.61 8.75 -14.32
N ASP A 36 -10.90 8.44 -14.50
CA ASP A 36 -11.95 9.35 -14.07
C ASP A 36 -11.92 9.56 -12.53
N ASP A 37 -12.42 10.69 -12.05
CA ASP A 37 -12.36 11.06 -10.63
C ASP A 37 -13.18 10.12 -9.72
N ASP A 38 -14.13 9.39 -10.30
CA ASP A 38 -15.01 8.46 -9.57
C ASP A 38 -14.29 7.18 -9.14
N LEU A 39 -13.20 6.79 -9.83
CA LEU A 39 -12.46 5.57 -9.55
C LEU A 39 -11.89 5.57 -8.12
N TYR A 40 -11.28 6.66 -7.69
CA TYR A 40 -10.68 6.75 -6.36
C TYR A 40 -11.72 6.56 -5.26
N ARG A 41 -12.86 7.22 -5.40
CA ARG A 41 -13.96 7.12 -4.44
C ARG A 41 -14.56 5.72 -4.42
N ARG A 42 -14.86 5.13 -5.57
CA ARG A 42 -15.41 3.76 -5.65
C ARG A 42 -14.46 2.77 -5.00
N ASN A 43 -13.21 2.75 -5.42
CA ASN A 43 -12.23 1.80 -4.89
C ASN A 43 -12.02 1.96 -3.38
N MET A 44 -11.90 3.19 -2.89
CA MET A 44 -11.69 3.42 -1.47
C MET A 44 -12.92 3.09 -0.65
N THR A 45 -14.12 3.36 -1.16
CA THR A 45 -15.38 2.97 -0.52
C THR A 45 -15.50 1.45 -0.43
N ASP A 46 -15.17 0.72 -1.50
CA ASP A 46 -15.19 -0.74 -1.51
C ASP A 46 -14.16 -1.32 -0.51
N ILE A 47 -12.97 -0.76 -0.44
CA ILE A 47 -11.95 -1.15 0.51
C ILE A 47 -12.42 -0.94 1.95
N LEU A 48 -12.96 0.24 2.28
CA LEU A 48 -13.41 0.56 3.63
C LEU A 48 -14.62 -0.25 4.10
N ASN A 49 -15.46 -0.70 3.16
CA ASN A 49 -16.62 -1.56 3.45
C ASN A 49 -16.28 -3.07 3.42
N SER A 50 -15.06 -3.43 3.06
CA SER A 50 -14.66 -4.83 2.96
C SER A 50 -14.21 -5.40 4.30
N ASP A 51 -14.64 -6.60 4.62
CA ASP A 51 -14.14 -7.35 5.79
C ASP A 51 -12.76 -7.99 5.54
N GLU A 52 -12.28 -8.01 4.30
CA GLU A 52 -10.97 -8.59 3.94
C GLU A 52 -9.84 -7.59 4.05
N TRP A 53 -10.10 -6.32 3.72
CA TRP A 53 -9.10 -5.27 3.68
C TRP A 53 -9.02 -4.53 5.01
N ILE A 54 -7.81 -4.29 5.47
CA ILE A 54 -7.53 -3.42 6.62
C ILE A 54 -6.85 -2.17 6.09
N THR A 55 -7.36 -1.02 6.48
CA THR A 55 -6.74 0.28 6.20
C THR A 55 -6.28 0.91 7.49
N LEU A 56 -4.97 1.15 7.63
CA LEU A 56 -4.41 1.96 8.71
C LEU A 56 -4.08 3.34 8.18
N VAL A 57 -4.35 4.35 9.00
CA VAL A 57 -4.03 5.76 8.70
C VAL A 57 -3.10 6.33 9.75
N HIS A 58 -2.19 7.21 9.32
CA HIS A 58 -1.45 8.07 10.23
C HIS A 58 -2.19 9.40 10.37
N GLN A 59 -2.70 9.66 11.57
CA GLN A 59 -3.39 10.90 11.92
C GLN A 59 -2.37 11.94 12.35
N GLY A 60 -2.21 12.97 11.56
CA GLY A 60 -1.39 14.13 11.87
C GLY A 60 -2.20 15.27 12.49
N LYS A 61 -1.57 16.41 12.65
CA LYS A 61 -2.20 17.60 13.27
C LYS A 61 -3.25 18.27 12.39
N LYS A 62 -3.11 18.17 11.06
CA LYS A 62 -3.98 18.86 10.08
C LYS A 62 -4.83 17.92 9.25
N GLY A 63 -4.77 16.62 9.49
CA GLY A 63 -5.44 15.60 8.72
C GLY A 63 -4.61 14.33 8.62
N LEU A 64 -4.87 13.50 7.62
CA LEU A 64 -4.13 12.29 7.39
C LEU A 64 -2.78 12.57 6.69
N ASP A 65 -1.70 12.07 7.27
CA ASP A 65 -0.36 12.19 6.71
C ASP A 65 0.04 11.00 5.83
N GLY A 66 -0.71 9.89 5.91
CA GLY A 66 -0.46 8.70 5.10
C GLY A 66 -1.39 7.55 5.46
N TYR A 67 -1.36 6.50 4.64
CA TYR A 67 -2.14 5.30 4.87
C TYR A 67 -1.49 4.06 4.27
N VAL A 68 -1.95 2.91 4.73
CA VAL A 68 -1.63 1.61 4.15
C VAL A 68 -2.88 0.74 4.09
N VAL A 69 -3.09 0.08 2.95
CA VAL A 69 -4.15 -0.93 2.74
C VAL A 69 -3.49 -2.28 2.58
N PHE A 70 -3.93 -3.26 3.36
CA PHE A 70 -3.39 -4.62 3.30
C PHE A 70 -4.44 -5.65 3.65
N LYS A 71 -4.20 -6.90 3.27
CA LYS A 71 -4.98 -8.07 3.69
C LYS A 71 -4.10 -9.29 3.89
N ALA A 72 -4.60 -10.28 4.63
CA ALA A 72 -3.96 -11.57 4.74
C ALA A 72 -4.76 -12.64 3.99
N PHE A 73 -4.05 -13.57 3.36
CA PHE A 73 -4.64 -14.75 2.71
C PHE A 73 -3.68 -15.93 2.75
N ASN A 74 -4.23 -17.11 2.58
CA ASN A 74 -3.44 -18.34 2.46
C ASN A 74 -3.21 -18.66 0.98
N THR A 75 -2.02 -19.16 0.63
CA THR A 75 -1.79 -19.74 -0.69
C THR A 75 -2.66 -20.97 -0.87
N THR A 76 -3.30 -21.10 -2.04
CA THR A 76 -4.31 -22.14 -2.30
C THR A 76 -3.96 -23.04 -3.48
N GLN A 77 -2.88 -22.74 -4.22
CA GLN A 77 -2.47 -23.56 -5.36
C GLN A 77 -1.84 -24.88 -4.87
N PRO A 78 -2.22 -26.03 -5.47
CA PRO A 78 -1.75 -27.34 -5.01
C PRO A 78 -0.25 -27.55 -5.16
N ASP A 79 0.41 -26.78 -6.02
CA ASP A 79 1.83 -26.83 -6.34
C ASP A 79 2.66 -25.76 -5.60
N GLU A 80 2.01 -24.97 -4.75
CA GLU A 80 2.68 -23.97 -3.92
C GLU A 80 2.87 -24.49 -2.49
N THR A 81 4.00 -24.12 -1.88
CA THR A 81 4.19 -24.33 -0.44
C THR A 81 3.14 -23.55 0.33
N PRO A 82 2.33 -24.17 1.21
CA PRO A 82 1.33 -23.48 2.00
C PRO A 82 1.95 -22.36 2.83
N ARG A 83 1.48 -21.14 2.62
CA ARG A 83 1.90 -19.95 3.39
C ARG A 83 0.72 -19.04 3.66
N ARG A 84 0.79 -18.31 4.77
CA ARG A 84 -0.09 -17.19 5.05
C ARG A 84 0.64 -15.89 4.75
N ILE A 85 0.08 -15.10 3.85
CA ILE A 85 0.74 -13.91 3.30
C ILE A 85 -0.05 -12.67 3.70
N CYS A 86 0.63 -11.68 4.28
CA CYS A 86 0.12 -10.32 4.44
C CYS A 86 0.51 -9.51 3.20
N HIS A 87 -0.47 -9.15 2.38
CA HIS A 87 -0.24 -8.41 1.13
C HIS A 87 -0.60 -6.94 1.29
N ILE A 88 0.38 -6.07 1.09
CA ILE A 88 0.17 -4.62 1.02
C ILE A 88 -0.27 -4.28 -0.40
N HIS A 89 -1.46 -3.68 -0.50
CA HIS A 89 -2.07 -3.26 -1.77
C HIS A 89 -1.76 -1.81 -2.11
N GLN A 90 -1.86 -0.92 -1.13
CA GLN A 90 -1.56 0.51 -1.27
C GLN A 90 -0.77 0.98 -0.06
N PHE A 91 0.21 1.86 -0.30
CA PHE A 91 1.02 2.44 0.75
C PHE A 91 1.51 3.82 0.31
N THR A 92 1.21 4.85 1.07
CA THR A 92 1.67 6.20 0.77
C THR A 92 1.80 7.06 2.02
N VAL A 93 2.71 8.02 1.95
CA VAL A 93 2.83 9.16 2.87
C VAL A 93 2.72 10.42 2.04
N ALA A 94 1.87 11.34 2.47
CA ALA A 94 1.66 12.64 1.82
C ALA A 94 3.01 13.33 1.57
N GLU A 95 3.17 13.97 0.43
CA GLU A 95 4.45 14.57 0.02
C GLU A 95 5.01 15.52 1.10
N ASN A 96 4.13 16.36 1.66
CA ASN A 96 4.50 17.31 2.71
C ASN A 96 4.80 16.69 4.08
N ALA A 97 4.53 15.40 4.26
CA ALA A 97 4.75 14.65 5.50
C ALA A 97 5.88 13.62 5.41
N ARG A 98 6.55 13.52 4.25
CA ARG A 98 7.65 12.58 4.04
C ARG A 98 8.88 12.93 4.88
N ARG A 99 9.77 11.94 5.05
CA ARG A 99 11.05 12.08 5.81
C ARG A 99 10.87 12.38 7.30
N GLN A 100 9.69 12.11 7.85
CA GLN A 100 9.38 12.28 9.28
C GLN A 100 9.21 10.93 10.02
N GLY A 101 9.55 9.81 9.40
CA GLY A 101 9.44 8.48 9.99
C GLY A 101 8.05 7.81 9.84
N ILE A 102 7.05 8.52 9.32
CA ILE A 102 5.66 8.04 9.21
C ILE A 102 5.55 6.74 8.43
N GLY A 103 6.27 6.65 7.31
CA GLY A 103 6.29 5.42 6.51
C GLY A 103 6.82 4.22 7.29
N LYS A 104 7.87 4.41 8.08
CA LYS A 104 8.40 3.37 8.96
C LYS A 104 7.39 2.96 10.03
N GLU A 105 6.72 3.92 10.67
CA GLU A 105 5.72 3.64 11.69
C GLU A 105 4.54 2.83 11.13
N LEU A 106 4.03 3.20 9.93
CA LEU A 106 2.98 2.46 9.25
C LEU A 106 3.42 1.04 8.91
N MET A 107 4.63 0.86 8.36
CA MET A 107 5.17 -0.44 8.01
C MET A 107 5.38 -1.33 9.24
N ASP A 108 5.91 -0.78 10.32
CA ASP A 108 6.08 -1.50 11.59
C ASP A 108 4.72 -2.01 12.11
N LYS A 109 3.66 -1.20 12.03
CA LYS A 109 2.30 -1.61 12.42
C LYS A 109 1.74 -2.73 11.55
N VAL A 110 1.98 -2.70 10.23
CA VAL A 110 1.59 -3.81 9.33
C VAL A 110 2.34 -5.09 9.71
N CYS A 111 3.65 -5.00 9.96
CA CYS A 111 4.45 -6.15 10.37
C CYS A 111 3.97 -6.74 11.71
N ASP A 112 3.61 -5.89 12.67
CA ASP A 112 3.08 -6.34 13.96
C ASP A 112 1.72 -7.02 13.78
N ALA A 113 0.82 -6.44 12.98
CA ALA A 113 -0.45 -7.06 12.63
C ALA A 113 -0.26 -8.43 11.94
N ALA A 114 0.65 -8.51 10.96
CA ALA A 114 0.97 -9.75 10.26
C ALA A 114 1.48 -10.84 11.21
N ARG A 115 2.37 -10.49 12.14
CA ARG A 115 2.87 -11.43 13.15
C ARG A 115 1.75 -11.91 14.08
N SER A 116 0.85 -11.02 14.50
CA SER A 116 -0.24 -11.36 15.43
C SER A 116 -1.23 -12.38 14.85
N ILE A 117 -1.37 -12.42 13.52
CA ILE A 117 -2.22 -13.38 12.80
C ILE A 117 -1.43 -14.48 12.11
N GLN A 118 -0.17 -14.68 12.52
CA GLN A 118 0.71 -15.76 12.08
C GLN A 118 0.96 -15.80 10.57
N CYS A 119 1.14 -14.63 9.94
CA CYS A 119 1.62 -14.58 8.57
C CYS A 119 3.09 -14.99 8.49
N ASP A 120 3.45 -15.72 7.45
CA ASP A 120 4.83 -16.14 7.16
C ASP A 120 5.66 -14.99 6.58
N CYS A 121 5.02 -14.05 5.88
CA CYS A 121 5.67 -12.90 5.31
C CYS A 121 4.71 -11.72 5.07
N VAL A 122 5.31 -10.54 4.89
CA VAL A 122 4.65 -9.37 4.32
C VAL A 122 5.15 -9.22 2.88
N ARG A 123 4.23 -9.00 1.94
CA ARG A 123 4.51 -8.90 0.51
C ARG A 123 3.93 -7.63 -0.08
N LEU A 124 4.64 -6.99 -0.98
CA LEU A 124 4.16 -5.89 -1.80
C LEU A 124 4.67 -6.02 -3.24
N ILE A 125 4.05 -5.27 -4.13
CA ILE A 125 4.52 -5.11 -5.51
C ILE A 125 4.91 -3.65 -5.67
N VAL A 126 6.13 -3.41 -6.13
CA VAL A 126 6.65 -2.08 -6.41
C VAL A 126 7.19 -2.01 -7.83
N ASN A 127 6.89 -0.92 -8.53
CA ASN A 127 7.45 -0.69 -9.85
C ASN A 127 8.94 -0.34 -9.72
N SER A 128 9.80 -0.99 -10.51
CA SER A 128 11.25 -0.77 -10.48
C SER A 128 11.67 0.68 -10.77
N ASN A 129 10.83 1.44 -11.47
CA ASN A 129 11.05 2.87 -11.73
C ASN A 129 10.84 3.76 -10.50
N ASN A 130 10.12 3.26 -9.50
CA ASN A 130 9.92 3.97 -8.24
C ASN A 130 11.09 3.72 -7.30
N THR A 131 12.22 4.34 -7.60
CA THR A 131 13.49 4.11 -6.89
C THR A 131 13.44 4.50 -5.42
N ASP A 132 12.67 5.53 -5.07
CA ASP A 132 12.47 5.94 -3.68
C ASP A 132 11.72 4.87 -2.88
N ALA A 133 10.64 4.31 -3.44
CA ALA A 133 9.90 3.22 -2.81
C ALA A 133 10.77 1.96 -2.68
N VAL A 134 11.49 1.57 -3.74
CA VAL A 134 12.41 0.42 -3.71
C VAL A 134 13.49 0.60 -2.63
N THR A 135 14.04 1.79 -2.50
CA THR A 135 15.04 2.11 -1.47
C THR A 135 14.45 2.00 -0.06
N PHE A 136 13.26 2.56 0.14
CA PHE A 136 12.53 2.45 1.40
C PHE A 136 12.23 1.00 1.76
N ASP A 137 11.67 0.23 0.82
CA ASP A 137 11.29 -1.16 1.05
C ASP A 137 12.52 -2.03 1.41
N ARG A 138 13.65 -1.81 0.74
CA ARG A 138 14.91 -2.49 1.10
C ARG A 138 15.39 -2.11 2.50
N ALA A 139 15.31 -0.84 2.87
CA ALA A 139 15.64 -0.39 4.21
C ALA A 139 14.75 -1.00 5.29
N MET A 140 13.49 -1.33 4.93
CA MET A 140 12.53 -2.04 5.80
C MET A 140 12.71 -3.57 5.79
N GLY A 141 13.70 -4.10 5.07
CA GLY A 141 14.04 -5.52 5.05
C GLY A 141 13.38 -6.33 3.94
N PHE A 142 12.68 -5.69 3.00
CA PHE A 142 12.13 -6.39 1.84
C PHE A 142 13.25 -6.80 0.88
N VAL A 143 13.12 -8.03 0.36
CA VAL A 143 14.02 -8.57 -0.66
C VAL A 143 13.23 -8.88 -1.92
N LYS A 144 13.90 -8.81 -3.06
CA LYS A 144 13.29 -9.13 -4.34
C LYS A 144 12.92 -10.60 -4.40
N ASP A 145 11.68 -10.91 -4.76
CA ASP A 145 11.18 -12.28 -4.94
C ASP A 145 11.00 -12.62 -6.42
N LYS A 146 10.25 -11.79 -7.17
CA LYS A 146 9.93 -12.03 -8.58
C LYS A 146 10.24 -10.81 -9.44
N LEU A 147 10.45 -11.05 -10.71
CA LEU A 147 10.59 -10.02 -11.74
C LEU A 147 9.47 -10.16 -12.76
N LEU A 148 8.74 -9.09 -13.02
CA LEU A 148 7.92 -8.94 -14.21
C LEU A 148 8.79 -8.34 -15.30
N MET A 149 8.88 -9.02 -16.45
CA MET A 149 9.68 -8.57 -17.58
C MET A 149 8.79 -8.43 -18.81
N GLU A 150 8.93 -7.33 -19.53
CA GLU A 150 8.20 -7.05 -20.75
C GLU A 150 9.17 -6.84 -21.91
N LYS A 151 8.81 -7.36 -23.08
CA LYS A 151 9.49 -7.07 -24.35
C LYS A 151 8.54 -6.29 -25.24
N LYS A 152 8.92 -5.07 -25.58
CA LYS A 152 8.19 -4.27 -26.57
C LYS A 152 8.35 -4.89 -27.96
N LEU A 153 7.23 -5.04 -28.69
CA LEU A 153 7.21 -5.60 -30.05
C LEU A 153 7.14 -4.48 -31.12
#